data_2ec6ee5b0bc0db975c27c26997f66725
#
_entry.id   2ec6ee5b0bc0db975c27c26997f66725
#
_cell.length_a   1.000
_cell.length_b   1.000
_cell.length_c   1.000
_cell.angle_alpha   90.00
_cell.angle_beta   90.00
_cell.angle_gamma   90.00
#
_symmetry.space_group_name_H-M   'P 1'
#
loop_
_entity.id
_entity.type
_entity.pdbx_description
1 polymer ?
#
loop_
_entity_poly.entity_id
_entity_poly.type
_entity_poly.pdbx_seq_one_letter_code
_entity_poly.pdbx_strand_id
1 'polypeptide(L)'
;LTCKALLGAAAIIAAGVQVQAETLDVASTFPKNMPFLGEGAEVLAKNIEIATGGEVTLRVHGAGDLVPALEVLTSVSSGAIPAGWDFIGYWGGTIPVASLAGAMPFGPSPDLFVGWMWEGGGLEIVQKAYDPLGVKLLPCHVTAPEPGGWFNKEINTVADLEGLKMRISGMGGKVLNKLGASTQLLPAGELYVALERGRIDATEFSLPVVDKSLGFAEIAKYYYFPGWHQPASWNSLIVNMDVWNGFGEEVQNQILTACKATVAWSMAAAPEPQGAVIEEFRAMGVETKRFPDEVLAALRAASKEVLEEEAAKDPLFAEAYASIQDYLSKAQDWTSLQTIPSE
;
A
#
# COMPACT_ATOMS: atom_id res chain seq x y z
N LEU A 1 -32.59 26.74 -73.50
CA LEU A 1 -32.77 25.63 -72.57
C LEU A 1 -31.59 25.61 -71.58
N THR A 2 -31.77 26.20 -70.39
CA THR A 2 -30.77 26.28 -69.32
C THR A 2 -31.12 25.27 -68.24
N CYS A 3 -30.22 24.23 -68.06
CA CYS A 3 -30.34 23.27 -67.04
C CYS A 3 -29.62 23.79 -65.75
N LYS A 4 -30.39 24.06 -64.70
CA LYS A 4 -29.85 24.38 -63.37
C LYS A 4 -29.64 23.06 -62.64
N ALA A 5 -28.37 22.74 -62.36
CA ALA A 5 -28.00 21.63 -61.46
C ALA A 5 -28.08 22.13 -60.00
N LEU A 6 -28.96 21.53 -59.20
CA LEU A 6 -29.00 21.68 -57.74
C LEU A 6 -27.99 20.73 -57.10
N LEU A 7 -26.93 21.30 -56.55
CA LEU A 7 -26.03 20.58 -55.63
C LEU A 7 -26.64 20.58 -54.21
N GLY A 8 -27.19 19.48 -53.79
CA GLY A 8 -27.60 19.27 -52.40
C GLY A 8 -26.36 18.93 -51.54
N ALA A 9 -25.98 19.83 -50.64
CA ALA A 9 -24.97 19.56 -49.60
C ALA A 9 -25.62 18.73 -48.48
N ALA A 10 -25.26 17.47 -48.36
CA ALA A 10 -25.63 16.66 -47.21
C ALA A 10 -24.70 17.03 -46.02
N ALA A 11 -25.26 17.76 -45.04
CA ALA A 11 -24.58 17.99 -43.78
C ALA A 11 -24.62 16.68 -42.96
N ILE A 12 -23.47 16.03 -42.84
CA ILE A 12 -23.27 14.91 -41.89
C ILE A 12 -23.20 15.55 -40.49
N ILE A 13 -24.29 15.49 -39.73
CA ILE A 13 -24.31 15.82 -38.32
C ILE A 13 -23.62 14.62 -37.62
N ALA A 14 -22.36 14.77 -37.29
CA ALA A 14 -21.69 13.86 -36.34
C ALA A 14 -22.34 14.11 -34.98
N ALA A 15 -23.29 13.26 -34.60
CA ALA A 15 -23.76 13.19 -33.22
C ALA A 15 -22.58 12.75 -32.37
N GLY A 16 -21.87 13.69 -31.79
CA GLY A 16 -20.90 13.40 -30.73
C GLY A 16 -21.67 12.74 -29.58
N VAL A 17 -21.37 11.49 -29.30
CA VAL A 17 -21.78 10.85 -28.06
C VAL A 17 -21.14 11.69 -26.96
N GLN A 18 -21.92 12.50 -26.25
CA GLN A 18 -21.45 13.12 -25.01
C GLN A 18 -21.27 11.99 -24.01
N VAL A 19 -20.03 11.57 -23.82
CA VAL A 19 -19.67 10.72 -22.70
C VAL A 19 -19.88 11.59 -21.45
N GLN A 20 -20.82 11.17 -20.62
CA GLN A 20 -21.09 11.89 -19.37
C GLN A 20 -19.93 11.55 -18.41
N ALA A 21 -19.16 12.57 -18.03
CA ALA A 21 -18.07 12.40 -17.06
C ALA A 21 -18.61 11.84 -15.74
N GLU A 22 -18.03 10.76 -15.27
CA GLU A 22 -18.36 10.13 -14.00
C GLU A 22 -17.34 10.53 -12.94
N THR A 23 -17.82 11.05 -11.79
CA THR A 23 -16.97 11.39 -10.66
C THR A 23 -17.19 10.38 -9.55
N LEU A 24 -16.13 9.66 -9.18
CA LEU A 24 -16.14 8.74 -8.05
C LEU A 24 -15.63 9.45 -6.80
N ASP A 25 -16.42 9.42 -5.72
CA ASP A 25 -15.95 9.79 -4.39
C ASP A 25 -15.09 8.65 -3.82
N VAL A 26 -13.83 8.96 -3.50
CA VAL A 26 -12.84 7.99 -3.00
C VAL A 26 -12.54 8.29 -1.55
N ALA A 27 -12.93 7.41 -0.63
CA ALA A 27 -12.51 7.52 0.77
C ALA A 27 -11.10 6.97 0.94
N SER A 28 -10.21 7.75 1.56
CA SER A 28 -8.84 7.32 1.83
C SER A 28 -8.69 6.81 3.26
N THR A 29 -7.85 5.78 3.45
CA THR A 29 -7.39 5.36 4.78
C THR A 29 -6.30 6.29 5.33
N PHE A 30 -5.80 7.23 4.51
CA PHE A 30 -4.78 8.21 4.87
C PHE A 30 -5.34 9.64 4.85
N PRO A 31 -4.81 10.54 5.69
CA PRO A 31 -5.05 11.97 5.55
C PRO A 31 -4.70 12.45 4.13
N LYS A 32 -5.56 13.27 3.54
CA LYS A 32 -5.40 13.75 2.16
C LYS A 32 -4.06 14.46 1.89
N ASN A 33 -3.61 15.23 2.86
CA ASN A 33 -2.34 16.00 2.81
C ASN A 33 -1.11 15.21 3.29
N MET A 34 -1.24 13.91 3.57
CA MET A 34 -0.12 13.09 3.96
C MET A 34 0.84 12.93 2.78
N PRO A 35 2.13 13.28 2.94
CA PRO A 35 3.11 13.10 1.88
C PRO A 35 3.14 11.65 1.40
N PHE A 36 3.40 11.45 0.12
CA PHE A 36 3.56 10.16 -0.53
C PHE A 36 2.32 9.26 -0.52
N LEU A 37 1.69 9.00 0.64
CA LEU A 37 0.53 8.10 0.75
C LEU A 37 -0.79 8.78 0.36
N GLY A 38 -1.09 9.93 0.94
CA GLY A 38 -2.25 10.75 0.55
C GLY A 38 -2.04 11.40 -0.82
N GLU A 39 -0.82 11.90 -1.07
CA GLU A 39 -0.41 12.45 -2.36
C GLU A 39 -0.55 11.41 -3.50
N GLY A 40 -0.24 10.14 -3.22
CA GLY A 40 -0.40 9.05 -4.18
C GLY A 40 -1.82 8.90 -4.72
N ALA A 41 -2.84 9.13 -3.88
CA ALA A 41 -4.24 9.16 -4.31
C ALA A 41 -4.53 10.32 -5.29
N GLU A 42 -3.96 11.50 -5.04
CA GLU A 42 -4.11 12.67 -5.92
C GLU A 42 -3.38 12.48 -7.25
N VAL A 43 -2.19 11.87 -7.22
CA VAL A 43 -1.44 11.51 -8.43
C VAL A 43 -2.24 10.50 -9.27
N LEU A 44 -2.82 9.48 -8.63
CA LEU A 44 -3.69 8.52 -9.30
C LEU A 44 -4.92 9.20 -9.91
N ALA A 45 -5.58 10.09 -9.16
CA ALA A 45 -6.74 10.83 -9.63
C ALA A 45 -6.42 11.61 -10.92
N LYS A 46 -5.29 12.33 -10.92
CA LYS A 46 -4.81 13.05 -12.10
C LYS A 46 -4.48 12.12 -13.27
N ASN A 47 -3.84 10.98 -13.00
CA ASN A 47 -3.47 10.01 -14.03
C ASN A 47 -4.72 9.38 -14.67
N ILE A 48 -5.75 9.06 -13.87
CA ILE A 48 -7.05 8.55 -14.38
C ILE A 48 -7.75 9.60 -15.24
N GLU A 49 -7.86 10.84 -14.77
CA GLU A 49 -8.45 11.94 -15.53
C GLU A 49 -7.78 12.12 -16.90
N ILE A 50 -6.43 12.10 -16.92
CA ILE A 50 -5.67 12.22 -18.16
C ILE A 50 -5.89 11.00 -19.07
N ALA A 51 -5.81 9.78 -18.53
CA ALA A 51 -5.89 8.54 -19.30
C ALA A 51 -7.28 8.33 -19.90
N THR A 52 -8.34 8.74 -19.19
CA THR A 52 -9.73 8.62 -19.64
C THR A 52 -10.24 9.86 -20.39
N GLY A 53 -9.37 10.87 -20.61
CA GLY A 53 -9.80 12.14 -21.23
C GLY A 53 -10.88 12.88 -20.44
N GLY A 54 -10.95 12.66 -19.13
CA GLY A 54 -11.94 13.25 -18.23
C GLY A 54 -13.28 12.48 -18.16
N GLU A 55 -13.38 11.30 -18.79
CA GLU A 55 -14.57 10.45 -18.68
C GLU A 55 -14.76 9.94 -17.26
N VAL A 56 -13.64 9.61 -16.55
CA VAL A 56 -13.63 9.26 -15.14
C VAL A 56 -12.76 10.23 -14.36
N THR A 57 -13.30 10.77 -13.28
CA THR A 57 -12.55 11.61 -12.31
C THR A 57 -12.69 11.05 -10.91
N LEU A 58 -11.65 11.19 -10.09
CA LEU A 58 -11.70 10.81 -8.69
C LEU A 58 -11.74 12.05 -7.80
N ARG A 59 -12.68 12.09 -6.86
CA ARG A 59 -12.70 13.08 -5.78
C ARG A 59 -12.20 12.40 -4.50
N VAL A 60 -10.94 12.67 -4.17
CA VAL A 60 -10.30 12.07 -2.99
C VAL A 60 -10.71 12.79 -1.72
N HIS A 61 -11.17 12.02 -0.73
CA HIS A 61 -11.51 12.45 0.61
C HIS A 61 -10.52 11.83 1.60
N GLY A 62 -10.03 12.63 2.55
CA GLY A 62 -9.07 12.17 3.55
C GLY A 62 -9.68 11.20 4.55
N ALA A 63 -8.82 10.56 5.34
CA ALA A 63 -9.23 9.63 6.39
C ALA A 63 -10.21 10.29 7.36
N GLY A 64 -11.39 9.70 7.51
CA GLY A 64 -12.44 10.19 8.40
C GLY A 64 -13.40 11.19 7.77
N ASP A 65 -13.16 11.69 6.54
CA ASP A 65 -14.05 12.67 5.90
C ASP A 65 -15.40 12.07 5.48
N LEU A 66 -15.38 10.84 4.93
CA LEU A 66 -16.60 10.12 4.51
C LEU A 66 -16.93 8.99 5.47
N VAL A 67 -15.92 8.17 5.80
CA VAL A 67 -16.05 7.01 6.68
C VAL A 67 -14.78 6.89 7.54
N PRO A 68 -14.83 6.23 8.72
CA PRO A 68 -13.63 5.93 9.49
C PRO A 68 -12.57 5.20 8.64
N ALA A 69 -11.29 5.51 8.86
CA ALA A 69 -10.19 4.99 8.02
C ALA A 69 -10.18 3.45 7.90
N LEU A 70 -10.45 2.74 9.00
CA LEU A 70 -10.48 1.27 9.02
C LEU A 70 -11.86 0.68 8.66
N GLU A 71 -12.75 1.48 8.06
CA GLU A 71 -14.05 1.04 7.52
C GLU A 71 -14.15 1.25 6.00
N VAL A 72 -13.09 1.71 5.34
CA VAL A 72 -13.09 2.01 3.90
C VAL A 72 -13.49 0.78 3.08
N LEU A 73 -12.85 -0.39 3.31
CA LEU A 73 -13.16 -1.61 2.56
C LEU A 73 -14.61 -2.05 2.75
N THR A 74 -15.11 -2.07 3.98
CA THR A 74 -16.49 -2.48 4.27
C THR A 74 -17.51 -1.54 3.65
N SER A 75 -17.20 -0.25 3.59
CA SER A 75 -18.05 0.78 2.97
C SER A 75 -18.08 0.66 1.46
N VAL A 76 -16.94 0.34 0.81
CA VAL A 76 -16.90 0.04 -0.63
C VAL A 76 -17.63 -1.27 -0.93
N SER A 77 -17.40 -2.31 -0.13
CA SER A 77 -18.07 -3.62 -0.28
C SER A 77 -19.59 -3.51 -0.20
N SER A 78 -20.11 -2.70 0.73
CA SER A 78 -21.56 -2.49 0.88
C SER A 78 -22.17 -1.56 -0.17
N GLY A 79 -21.35 -0.91 -1.00
CA GLY A 79 -21.80 0.11 -1.95
C GLY A 79 -22.15 1.46 -1.32
N ALA A 80 -21.84 1.66 -0.02
CA ALA A 80 -22.05 2.96 0.64
C ALA A 80 -21.16 4.07 0.06
N ILE A 81 -19.98 3.72 -0.45
CA ILE A 81 -19.09 4.56 -1.24
C ILE A 81 -18.63 3.80 -2.50
N PRO A 82 -18.41 4.49 -3.64
CA PRO A 82 -18.05 3.81 -4.89
C PRO A 82 -16.63 3.29 -4.92
N ALA A 83 -15.69 3.94 -4.22
CA ALA A 83 -14.28 3.56 -4.26
C ALA A 83 -13.53 3.99 -2.99
N GLY A 84 -12.35 3.36 -2.76
CA GLY A 84 -11.46 3.67 -1.65
C GLY A 84 -10.00 3.68 -2.07
N TRP A 85 -9.19 4.51 -1.43
CA TRP A 85 -7.73 4.47 -1.49
C TRP A 85 -7.19 3.87 -0.20
N ASP A 86 -6.48 2.74 -0.31
CA ASP A 86 -6.33 1.86 0.83
C ASP A 86 -5.00 1.09 0.84
N PHE A 87 -4.49 0.80 2.04
CA PHE A 87 -3.39 -0.14 2.22
C PHE A 87 -3.94 -1.57 2.38
N ILE A 88 -3.59 -2.45 1.47
CA ILE A 88 -4.09 -3.83 1.40
C ILE A 88 -3.91 -4.56 2.75
N GLY A 89 -2.78 -4.34 3.44
CA GLY A 89 -2.42 -5.06 4.67
C GLY A 89 -3.30 -4.78 5.89
N TYR A 90 -4.14 -3.72 5.87
CA TYR A 90 -5.05 -3.45 6.99
C TYR A 90 -6.12 -4.53 7.19
N TRP A 91 -6.42 -5.28 6.14
CA TRP A 91 -7.53 -6.24 6.13
C TRP A 91 -7.13 -7.67 6.47
N GLY A 92 -5.88 -7.90 6.85
CA GLY A 92 -5.36 -9.24 7.18
C GLY A 92 -6.10 -9.98 8.29
N GLY A 93 -6.94 -9.28 9.09
CA GLY A 93 -7.84 -9.88 10.08
C GLY A 93 -9.08 -10.52 9.48
N THR A 94 -9.55 -10.03 8.33
CA THR A 94 -10.75 -10.51 7.62
C THR A 94 -10.43 -11.19 6.30
N ILE A 95 -9.32 -10.82 5.68
CA ILE A 95 -8.82 -11.34 4.41
C ILE A 95 -7.37 -11.80 4.64
N PRO A 96 -7.11 -13.04 5.06
CA PRO A 96 -5.75 -13.48 5.42
C PRO A 96 -4.71 -13.21 4.33
N VAL A 97 -5.01 -13.49 3.06
CA VAL A 97 -4.08 -13.24 1.93
C VAL A 97 -3.75 -11.76 1.75
N ALA A 98 -4.63 -10.83 2.16
CA ALA A 98 -4.36 -9.40 2.07
C ALA A 98 -3.19 -8.97 2.97
N SER A 99 -2.94 -9.67 4.08
CA SER A 99 -1.77 -9.41 4.92
C SER A 99 -0.45 -9.75 4.22
N LEU A 100 -0.42 -10.83 3.43
CA LEU A 100 0.75 -11.21 2.63
C LEU A 100 0.94 -10.27 1.44
N ALA A 101 -0.15 -10.01 0.71
CA ALA A 101 -0.14 -9.15 -0.47
C ALA A 101 0.09 -7.67 -0.14
N GLY A 102 -0.27 -7.23 1.07
CA GLY A 102 0.02 -5.87 1.54
C GLY A 102 1.50 -5.65 1.78
N ALA A 103 2.11 -6.55 2.55
CA ALA A 103 3.54 -6.52 2.86
C ALA A 103 3.99 -7.88 3.42
N MET A 104 5.03 -8.45 2.86
CA MET A 104 5.61 -9.71 3.32
C MET A 104 6.86 -9.44 4.18
N PRO A 105 6.91 -9.88 5.44
CA PRO A 105 8.11 -9.74 6.26
C PRO A 105 9.32 -10.45 5.62
N PHE A 106 10.47 -9.76 5.57
CA PHE A 106 11.67 -10.20 4.85
C PHE A 106 11.40 -10.59 3.39
N GLY A 107 10.36 -10.00 2.80
CA GLY A 107 9.89 -10.26 1.45
C GLY A 107 10.73 -9.58 0.36
N PRO A 108 10.18 -9.50 -0.85
CA PRO A 108 10.87 -8.95 -2.00
C PRO A 108 11.10 -7.44 -1.91
N SER A 109 12.05 -6.96 -2.72
CA SER A 109 12.17 -5.55 -3.07
C SER A 109 10.94 -5.05 -3.86
N PRO A 110 10.72 -3.73 -3.94
CA PRO A 110 9.55 -3.17 -4.63
C PRO A 110 9.39 -3.64 -6.07
N ASP A 111 10.47 -3.72 -6.84
CA ASP A 111 10.48 -4.18 -8.23
C ASP A 111 10.06 -5.64 -8.38
N LEU A 112 10.56 -6.53 -7.53
CA LEU A 112 10.17 -7.94 -7.51
C LEU A 112 8.72 -8.12 -7.03
N PHE A 113 8.27 -7.28 -6.09
CA PHE A 113 6.88 -7.33 -5.62
C PHE A 113 5.90 -6.85 -6.70
N VAL A 114 6.27 -5.80 -7.44
CA VAL A 114 5.53 -5.34 -8.62
C VAL A 114 5.48 -6.43 -9.68
N GLY A 115 6.62 -7.07 -9.97
CA GLY A 115 6.70 -8.15 -10.94
C GLY A 115 5.82 -9.34 -10.55
N TRP A 116 5.83 -9.77 -9.29
CA TRP A 116 4.94 -10.83 -8.83
C TRP A 116 3.47 -10.45 -8.94
N MET A 117 3.10 -9.24 -8.51
CA MET A 117 1.71 -8.78 -8.50
C MET A 117 1.11 -8.71 -9.90
N TRP A 118 1.87 -8.24 -10.91
CA TRP A 118 1.33 -7.98 -12.25
C TRP A 118 1.66 -9.06 -13.29
N GLU A 119 2.80 -9.74 -13.16
CA GLU A 119 3.27 -10.72 -14.15
C GLU A 119 3.42 -12.13 -13.54
N GLY A 120 3.48 -12.23 -12.22
CA GLY A 120 3.64 -13.49 -11.49
C GLY A 120 2.33 -14.14 -11.04
N GLY A 121 1.16 -13.60 -11.44
CA GLY A 121 -0.15 -14.11 -11.05
C GLY A 121 -0.64 -13.71 -9.67
N GLY A 122 0.11 -12.80 -8.98
CA GLY A 122 -0.25 -12.38 -7.62
C GLY A 122 -1.60 -11.68 -7.55
N LEU A 123 -1.89 -10.78 -8.50
CA LEU A 123 -3.15 -10.02 -8.51
C LEU A 123 -4.36 -10.94 -8.70
N GLU A 124 -4.28 -11.91 -9.59
CA GLU A 124 -5.36 -12.87 -9.84
C GLU A 124 -5.67 -13.71 -8.60
N ILE A 125 -4.64 -14.11 -7.85
CA ILE A 125 -4.81 -14.86 -6.61
C ILE A 125 -5.48 -13.98 -5.54
N VAL A 126 -4.96 -12.76 -5.33
CA VAL A 126 -5.47 -11.85 -4.30
C VAL A 126 -6.89 -11.38 -4.61
N GLN A 127 -7.21 -11.12 -5.90
CA GLN A 127 -8.56 -10.72 -6.33
C GLN A 127 -9.62 -11.75 -5.93
N LYS A 128 -9.30 -13.07 -5.94
CA LYS A 128 -10.24 -14.12 -5.50
C LYS A 128 -10.77 -13.90 -4.07
N ALA A 129 -9.99 -13.22 -3.21
CA ALA A 129 -10.42 -12.89 -1.85
C ALA A 129 -11.32 -11.66 -1.79
N TYR A 130 -11.21 -10.76 -2.76
CA TYR A 130 -12.03 -9.56 -2.86
C TYR A 130 -13.34 -9.78 -3.64
N ASP A 131 -13.38 -10.78 -4.53
CA ASP A 131 -14.57 -11.11 -5.33
C ASP A 131 -15.82 -11.38 -4.49
N PRO A 132 -15.77 -12.18 -3.40
CA PRO A 132 -16.94 -12.40 -2.54
C PRO A 132 -17.41 -11.13 -1.81
N LEU A 133 -16.55 -10.11 -1.70
CA LEU A 133 -16.88 -8.82 -1.11
C LEU A 133 -17.49 -7.85 -2.13
N GLY A 134 -17.60 -8.25 -3.39
CA GLY A 134 -18.04 -7.34 -4.47
C GLY A 134 -17.09 -6.16 -4.68
N VAL A 135 -15.77 -6.38 -4.56
CA VAL A 135 -14.74 -5.33 -4.66
C VAL A 135 -13.72 -5.68 -5.73
N LYS A 136 -13.46 -4.73 -6.62
CA LYS A 136 -12.33 -4.77 -7.55
C LYS A 136 -11.09 -4.20 -6.87
N LEU A 137 -10.01 -4.98 -6.84
CA LEU A 137 -8.71 -4.57 -6.30
C LEU A 137 -7.80 -4.09 -7.44
N LEU A 138 -7.29 -2.88 -7.32
CA LEU A 138 -6.37 -2.27 -8.27
C LEU A 138 -5.11 -1.80 -7.54
N PRO A 139 -4.01 -2.58 -7.51
CA PRO A 139 -2.75 -2.15 -6.93
C PRO A 139 -2.16 -1.00 -7.76
N CYS A 140 -2.16 0.22 -7.20
CA CYS A 140 -1.83 1.43 -7.93
C CYS A 140 -0.63 2.21 -7.36
N HIS A 141 -0.04 1.72 -6.26
CA HIS A 141 1.07 2.42 -5.61
C HIS A 141 1.88 1.41 -4.79
N VAL A 142 3.20 1.44 -4.91
CA VAL A 142 4.11 0.62 -4.12
C VAL A 142 4.99 1.50 -3.24
N THR A 143 5.10 1.14 -1.96
CA THR A 143 5.98 1.83 -1.02
C THR A 143 7.37 1.21 -1.05
N ALA A 144 8.40 2.03 -0.98
CA ALA A 144 9.80 1.60 -0.82
C ALA A 144 10.03 0.93 0.55
N PRO A 145 11.19 0.28 0.78
CA PRO A 145 11.50 -0.29 2.08
C PRO A 145 11.35 0.73 3.21
N GLU A 146 10.55 0.36 4.20
CA GLU A 146 10.27 1.22 5.35
C GLU A 146 11.33 1.06 6.46
N PRO A 147 11.43 2.00 7.39
CA PRO A 147 12.13 1.82 8.66
C PRO A 147 11.44 0.76 9.55
N GLY A 148 12.18 0.24 10.51
CA GLY A 148 11.62 -0.72 11.49
C GLY A 148 10.70 -0.09 12.54
N GLY A 149 10.70 1.25 12.63
CA GLY A 149 9.77 2.03 13.44
C GLY A 149 10.44 2.88 14.52
N TRP A 150 9.57 3.52 15.29
CA TRP A 150 9.87 4.46 16.37
C TRP A 150 9.68 3.80 17.72
N PHE A 151 10.65 3.99 18.62
CA PHE A 151 10.67 3.34 19.93
C PHE A 151 11.01 4.31 21.04
N ASN A 152 10.33 4.17 22.18
CA ASN A 152 10.66 4.89 23.41
C ASN A 152 11.67 4.11 24.30
N LYS A 153 11.96 2.87 23.94
CA LYS A 153 12.95 1.99 24.59
C LYS A 153 13.94 1.48 23.55
N GLU A 154 15.18 1.21 23.99
CA GLU A 154 16.12 0.52 23.12
C GLU A 154 15.78 -0.96 22.96
N ILE A 155 16.06 -1.46 21.77
CA ILE A 155 15.97 -2.89 21.43
C ILE A 155 17.40 -3.38 21.21
N ASN A 156 17.99 -3.99 22.20
CA ASN A 156 19.36 -4.50 22.19
C ASN A 156 19.40 -6.03 22.06
N THR A 157 18.36 -6.71 22.51
CA THR A 157 18.23 -8.18 22.52
C THR A 157 16.81 -8.60 22.14
N VAL A 158 16.61 -9.89 21.87
CA VAL A 158 15.26 -10.45 21.61
C VAL A 158 14.35 -10.28 22.84
N ALA A 159 14.91 -10.35 24.06
CA ALA A 159 14.13 -10.18 25.29
C ALA A 159 13.49 -8.79 25.42
N ASP A 160 14.05 -7.76 24.78
CA ASP A 160 13.48 -6.40 24.80
C ASP A 160 12.15 -6.29 23.99
N LEU A 161 11.83 -7.31 23.20
CA LEU A 161 10.55 -7.42 22.51
C LEU A 161 9.43 -7.98 23.41
N GLU A 162 9.78 -8.67 24.50
CA GLU A 162 8.80 -9.25 25.41
C GLU A 162 8.02 -8.14 26.14
N GLY A 163 6.69 -8.19 26.04
CA GLY A 163 5.81 -7.20 26.64
C GLY A 163 5.83 -5.82 25.95
N LEU A 164 6.59 -5.64 24.86
CA LEU A 164 6.59 -4.40 24.07
C LEU A 164 5.19 -4.14 23.50
N LYS A 165 4.61 -3.00 23.82
CA LYS A 165 3.34 -2.55 23.25
C LYS A 165 3.62 -1.79 21.97
N MET A 166 3.34 -2.39 20.84
CA MET A 166 3.64 -1.76 19.54
C MET A 166 2.40 -1.64 18.66
N ARG A 167 2.21 -0.47 18.07
CA ARG A 167 1.34 -0.36 16.91
C ARG A 167 2.11 -0.80 15.68
N ILE A 168 1.57 -1.81 15.00
CA ILE A 168 2.12 -2.30 13.74
C ILE A 168 0.99 -2.89 12.89
N SER A 169 1.10 -2.72 11.58
CA SER A 169 0.13 -3.24 10.61
C SER A 169 0.57 -4.60 10.01
N GLY A 170 -0.39 -5.32 9.44
CA GLY A 170 -0.13 -6.49 8.62
C GLY A 170 0.53 -7.67 9.37
N MET A 171 1.35 -8.41 8.63
CA MET A 171 2.03 -9.63 9.12
C MET A 171 3.03 -9.36 10.25
N GLY A 172 3.65 -8.16 10.27
CA GLY A 172 4.63 -7.79 11.28
C GLY A 172 4.10 -7.90 12.71
N GLY A 173 2.81 -7.59 12.91
CA GLY A 173 2.15 -7.74 14.20
C GLY A 173 2.11 -9.19 14.69
N LYS A 174 1.79 -10.15 13.81
CA LYS A 174 1.77 -11.58 14.14
C LYS A 174 3.16 -12.07 14.51
N VAL A 175 4.20 -11.60 13.81
CA VAL A 175 5.60 -11.95 14.07
C VAL A 175 6.05 -11.45 15.44
N LEU A 176 5.78 -10.18 15.75
CA LEU A 176 6.13 -9.61 17.06
C LEU A 176 5.36 -10.27 18.21
N ASN A 177 4.08 -10.58 18.03
CA ASN A 177 3.29 -11.32 19.03
C ASN A 177 3.90 -12.70 19.33
N LYS A 178 4.45 -13.38 18.32
CA LYS A 178 5.15 -14.67 18.50
C LYS A 178 6.42 -14.54 19.32
N LEU A 179 7.05 -13.37 19.31
CA LEU A 179 8.22 -13.01 20.12
C LEU A 179 7.87 -12.34 21.46
N GLY A 180 6.60 -12.41 21.88
CA GLY A 180 6.17 -11.93 23.19
C GLY A 180 5.73 -10.46 23.26
N ALA A 181 5.72 -9.73 22.15
CA ALA A 181 5.17 -8.38 22.11
C ALA A 181 3.64 -8.39 22.16
N SER A 182 3.05 -7.25 22.47
CA SER A 182 1.61 -6.99 22.42
C SER A 182 1.31 -5.96 21.33
N THR A 183 0.76 -6.41 20.20
CA THR A 183 0.54 -5.54 19.05
C THR A 183 -0.91 -5.16 18.83
N GLN A 184 -1.14 -3.98 18.27
CA GLN A 184 -2.45 -3.49 17.87
C GLN A 184 -2.37 -2.66 16.60
N LEU A 185 -3.45 -2.61 15.83
CA LEU A 185 -3.61 -1.69 14.70
C LEU A 185 -4.36 -0.43 15.18
N LEU A 186 -3.83 0.73 14.85
CA LEU A 186 -4.46 2.04 15.04
C LEU A 186 -4.30 2.85 13.76
N PRO A 187 -5.29 3.67 13.38
CA PRO A 187 -5.18 4.57 12.24
C PRO A 187 -4.20 5.72 12.51
N ALA A 188 -3.68 6.34 11.45
CA ALA A 188 -2.65 7.38 11.53
C ALA A 188 -2.95 8.49 12.54
N GLY A 189 -4.19 9.00 12.56
CA GLY A 189 -4.60 10.11 13.44
C GLY A 189 -4.56 9.83 14.95
N GLU A 190 -4.44 8.56 15.37
CA GLU A 190 -4.40 8.17 16.78
C GLU A 190 -2.97 7.93 17.29
N LEU A 191 -1.96 7.81 16.39
CA LEU A 191 -0.63 7.30 16.75
C LEU A 191 0.16 8.25 17.65
N TYR A 192 0.17 9.54 17.31
CA TYR A 192 0.90 10.55 18.09
C TYR A 192 0.46 10.50 19.57
N VAL A 193 -0.83 10.60 19.82
CA VAL A 193 -1.38 10.61 21.18
C VAL A 193 -1.18 9.27 21.90
N ALA A 194 -1.29 8.14 21.17
CA ALA A 194 -1.08 6.82 21.74
C ALA A 194 0.38 6.62 22.20
N LEU A 195 1.35 7.09 21.41
CA LEU A 195 2.79 7.03 21.72
C LEU A 195 3.16 8.02 22.82
N GLU A 196 2.71 9.28 22.71
CA GLU A 196 2.96 10.34 23.71
C GLU A 196 2.47 9.94 25.10
N ARG A 197 1.26 9.36 25.21
CA ARG A 197 0.67 8.94 26.48
C ARG A 197 1.14 7.58 26.98
N GLY A 198 2.04 6.91 26.28
CA GLY A 198 2.54 5.59 26.67
C GLY A 198 1.50 4.46 26.57
N ARG A 199 0.39 4.68 25.81
CA ARG A 199 -0.53 3.58 25.47
C ARG A 199 0.18 2.51 24.64
N ILE A 200 1.11 2.95 23.78
CA ILE A 200 2.06 2.12 23.04
C ILE A 200 3.50 2.58 23.36
N ASP A 201 4.43 1.65 23.34
CA ASP A 201 5.88 1.89 23.56
C ASP A 201 6.61 2.16 22.24
N ALA A 202 6.01 1.70 21.12
CA ALA A 202 6.60 1.78 19.80
C ALA A 202 5.51 1.83 18.70
N THR A 203 5.87 2.38 17.55
CA THR A 203 5.03 2.39 16.35
C THR A 203 5.89 2.31 15.10
N GLU A 204 5.42 1.65 14.06
CA GLU A 204 5.81 1.89 12.68
C GLU A 204 4.67 2.62 11.95
N PHE A 205 4.97 3.22 10.81
CA PHE A 205 3.90 3.71 9.95
C PHE A 205 4.29 3.64 8.47
N SER A 206 5.35 4.37 8.03
CA SER A 206 5.79 4.33 6.64
C SER A 206 7.21 4.92 6.47
N LEU A 207 7.43 5.64 5.37
CA LEU A 207 8.71 6.28 5.05
C LEU A 207 9.01 7.47 5.96
N PRO A 208 10.28 7.85 6.15
CA PRO A 208 10.66 9.01 6.97
C PRO A 208 9.90 10.30 6.65
N VAL A 209 9.66 10.61 5.37
CA VAL A 209 8.87 11.80 4.97
C VAL A 209 7.42 11.74 5.43
N VAL A 210 6.85 10.56 5.50
CA VAL A 210 5.49 10.32 6.01
C VAL A 210 5.48 10.43 7.53
N ASP A 211 6.41 9.75 8.20
CA ASP A 211 6.55 9.74 9.66
C ASP A 211 6.80 11.15 10.22
N LYS A 212 7.53 11.99 9.47
CA LYS A 212 7.70 13.42 9.79
C LYS A 212 6.36 14.15 9.90
N SER A 213 5.42 13.86 8.99
CA SER A 213 4.09 14.49 9.01
C SER A 213 3.24 14.06 10.21
N LEU A 214 3.59 12.95 10.85
CA LEU A 214 2.94 12.41 12.05
C LEU A 214 3.60 12.86 13.36
N GLY A 215 4.73 13.58 13.30
CA GLY A 215 5.37 14.20 14.46
C GLY A 215 6.12 13.24 15.39
N PHE A 216 6.41 12.00 14.97
CA PHE A 216 7.01 10.99 15.86
C PHE A 216 8.38 11.41 16.42
N ALA A 217 9.14 12.19 15.67
CA ALA A 217 10.45 12.70 16.12
C ALA A 217 10.38 13.63 17.35
N GLU A 218 9.20 14.15 17.69
CA GLU A 218 8.99 15.01 18.86
C GLU A 218 8.80 14.20 20.15
N ILE A 219 8.37 12.92 20.02
CA ILE A 219 7.89 12.11 21.15
C ILE A 219 8.55 10.75 21.27
N ALA A 220 9.31 10.31 20.26
CA ALA A 220 10.07 9.07 20.29
C ALA A 220 11.57 9.33 20.16
N LYS A 221 12.37 8.52 20.88
CA LYS A 221 13.81 8.73 21.00
C LYS A 221 14.61 7.95 19.96
N TYR A 222 14.15 6.76 19.61
CA TYR A 222 14.89 5.82 18.77
C TYR A 222 14.15 5.54 17.47
N TYR A 223 14.87 5.57 16.35
CA TYR A 223 14.35 5.24 15.01
C TYR A 223 15.15 4.08 14.43
N TYR A 224 14.53 2.90 14.35
CA TYR A 224 15.21 1.66 14.02
C TYR A 224 15.13 1.28 12.54
N PHE A 225 16.18 0.61 12.06
CA PHE A 225 16.36 0.09 10.70
C PHE A 225 16.93 -1.34 10.73
N PRO A 226 16.75 -2.13 9.65
CA PRO A 226 15.82 -1.94 8.54
C PRO A 226 14.38 -2.27 8.90
N GLY A 227 13.43 -1.88 8.05
CA GLY A 227 12.03 -2.29 8.15
C GLY A 227 11.81 -3.72 7.66
N TRP A 228 12.17 -4.67 8.48
CA TRP A 228 12.09 -6.09 8.22
C TRP A 228 10.67 -6.58 7.88
N HIS A 229 9.65 -5.88 8.36
CA HIS A 229 8.23 -6.20 8.24
C HIS A 229 7.64 -5.77 6.89
N GLN A 230 8.13 -4.69 6.30
CA GLN A 230 7.65 -4.10 5.05
C GLN A 230 8.82 -3.66 4.13
N PRO A 231 9.55 -4.62 3.50
CA PRO A 231 10.54 -4.30 2.46
C PRO A 231 9.93 -3.66 1.22
N ALA A 232 8.65 -3.91 0.98
CA ALA A 232 7.77 -3.25 0.04
C ALA A 232 6.33 -3.42 0.50
N SER A 233 5.45 -2.48 0.15
CA SER A 233 4.03 -2.58 0.47
C SER A 233 3.14 -1.98 -0.61
N TRP A 234 1.87 -2.44 -0.67
CA TRP A 234 0.93 -2.02 -1.69
C TRP A 234 -0.20 -1.15 -1.14
N ASN A 235 -0.41 0.00 -1.79
CA ASN A 235 -1.64 0.76 -1.68
C ASN A 235 -2.45 0.62 -2.98
N SER A 236 -3.75 0.56 -2.85
CA SER A 236 -4.64 0.19 -3.94
C SER A 236 -5.82 1.15 -4.05
N LEU A 237 -6.29 1.35 -5.26
CA LEU A 237 -7.66 1.77 -5.50
C LEU A 237 -8.53 0.52 -5.38
N ILE A 238 -9.49 0.53 -4.47
CA ILE A 238 -10.54 -0.48 -4.38
C ILE A 238 -11.83 0.14 -4.89
N VAL A 239 -12.54 -0.57 -5.77
CA VAL A 239 -13.75 -0.07 -6.41
C VAL A 239 -14.88 -1.07 -6.17
N ASN A 240 -16.07 -0.58 -5.84
CA ASN A 240 -17.25 -1.43 -5.80
C ASN A 240 -17.43 -2.13 -7.15
N MET A 241 -17.71 -3.44 -7.14
CA MET A 241 -17.72 -4.25 -8.35
C MET A 241 -18.81 -3.84 -9.34
N ASP A 242 -19.97 -3.36 -8.87
CA ASP A 242 -21.03 -2.89 -9.76
C ASP A 242 -20.61 -1.59 -10.46
N VAL A 243 -19.91 -0.70 -9.75
CA VAL A 243 -19.33 0.53 -10.33
C VAL A 243 -18.26 0.16 -11.36
N TRP A 244 -17.35 -0.77 -11.01
CA TRP A 244 -16.30 -1.23 -11.93
C TRP A 244 -16.88 -1.84 -13.21
N ASN A 245 -17.89 -2.69 -13.07
CA ASN A 245 -18.56 -3.34 -14.19
C ASN A 245 -19.40 -2.38 -15.04
N GLY A 246 -19.73 -1.21 -14.49
CA GLY A 246 -20.39 -0.13 -15.24
C GLY A 246 -19.48 0.52 -16.28
N PHE A 247 -18.16 0.46 -16.09
CA PHE A 247 -17.18 0.96 -17.05
C PHE A 247 -17.02 -0.01 -18.23
N GLY A 248 -16.93 0.54 -19.44
CA GLY A 248 -16.53 -0.22 -20.63
C GLY A 248 -15.06 -0.71 -20.52
N GLU A 249 -14.73 -1.76 -21.26
CA GLU A 249 -13.40 -2.37 -21.26
C GLU A 249 -12.28 -1.35 -21.55
N GLU A 250 -12.53 -0.38 -22.44
CA GLU A 250 -11.57 0.68 -22.77
C GLU A 250 -11.24 1.53 -21.52
N VAL A 251 -12.26 1.99 -20.80
CA VAL A 251 -12.12 2.80 -19.58
C VAL A 251 -11.43 1.99 -18.48
N GLN A 252 -11.80 0.72 -18.30
CA GLN A 252 -11.13 -0.17 -17.35
C GLN A 252 -9.64 -0.28 -17.66
N ASN A 253 -9.25 -0.46 -18.92
CA ASN A 253 -7.85 -0.54 -19.35
C ASN A 253 -7.11 0.79 -19.17
N GLN A 254 -7.78 1.92 -19.38
CA GLN A 254 -7.22 3.26 -19.11
C GLN A 254 -6.95 3.46 -17.61
N ILE A 255 -7.88 3.05 -16.72
CA ILE A 255 -7.69 3.09 -15.27
C ILE A 255 -6.52 2.20 -14.85
N LEU A 256 -6.42 0.97 -15.37
CA LEU A 256 -5.29 0.07 -15.11
C LEU A 256 -3.95 0.68 -15.57
N THR A 257 -3.93 1.37 -16.70
CA THR A 257 -2.75 2.08 -17.19
C THR A 257 -2.37 3.23 -16.27
N ALA A 258 -3.34 4.00 -15.78
CA ALA A 258 -3.12 5.05 -14.80
C ALA A 258 -2.56 4.51 -13.47
N CYS A 259 -3.03 3.33 -13.01
CA CYS A 259 -2.45 2.63 -11.86
C CYS A 259 -0.97 2.32 -12.09
N LYS A 260 -0.61 1.73 -13.24
CA LYS A 260 0.79 1.42 -13.58
C LYS A 260 1.66 2.69 -13.62
N ALA A 261 1.15 3.78 -14.17
CA ALA A 261 1.83 5.08 -14.17
C ALA A 261 2.05 5.61 -12.74
N THR A 262 1.07 5.44 -11.85
CA THR A 262 1.18 5.86 -10.45
C THR A 262 2.18 4.99 -9.67
N VAL A 263 2.28 3.69 -9.94
CA VAL A 263 3.34 2.83 -9.39
C VAL A 263 4.73 3.30 -9.86
N ALA A 264 4.89 3.63 -11.15
CA ALA A 264 6.15 4.17 -11.65
C ALA A 264 6.53 5.49 -10.93
N TRP A 265 5.55 6.37 -10.70
CA TRP A 265 5.75 7.58 -9.91
C TRP A 265 6.18 7.25 -8.48
N SER A 266 5.49 6.35 -7.79
CA SER A 266 5.81 6.02 -6.39
C SER A 266 7.21 5.44 -6.23
N MET A 267 7.64 4.57 -7.15
CA MET A 267 9.01 4.04 -7.17
C MET A 267 10.07 5.13 -7.39
N ALA A 268 9.77 6.13 -8.22
CA ALA A 268 10.70 7.23 -8.52
C ALA A 268 10.74 8.28 -7.40
N ALA A 269 9.59 8.58 -6.77
CA ALA A 269 9.47 9.64 -5.77
C ALA A 269 9.93 9.21 -4.36
N ALA A 270 9.92 7.90 -4.05
CA ALA A 270 10.20 7.41 -2.71
C ALA A 270 11.64 7.65 -2.22
N PRO A 271 12.74 7.40 -2.99
CA PRO A 271 14.09 7.36 -2.40
C PRO A 271 14.65 8.71 -2.00
N GLU A 272 14.43 9.75 -2.81
CA GLU A 272 15.16 11.02 -2.71
C GLU A 272 14.97 11.75 -1.37
N PRO A 273 13.73 11.97 -0.85
CA PRO A 273 13.54 12.83 0.32
C PRO A 273 13.97 12.18 1.65
N GLN A 274 14.19 10.88 1.69
CA GLN A 274 14.31 10.14 2.96
C GLN A 274 15.59 10.49 3.72
N GLY A 275 16.71 10.64 3.00
CA GLY A 275 18.01 10.96 3.62
C GLY A 275 18.01 12.29 4.34
N ALA A 276 17.47 13.34 3.70
CA ALA A 276 17.38 14.68 4.29
C ALA A 276 16.50 14.69 5.54
N VAL A 277 15.36 13.99 5.50
CA VAL A 277 14.45 13.89 6.65
C VAL A 277 15.09 13.12 7.81
N ILE A 278 15.86 12.07 7.55
CA ILE A 278 16.61 11.35 8.61
C ILE A 278 17.63 12.29 9.28
N GLU A 279 18.32 13.14 8.52
CA GLU A 279 19.25 14.13 9.11
C GLU A 279 18.50 15.17 9.96
N GLU A 280 17.32 15.62 9.54
CA GLU A 280 16.48 16.48 10.37
C GLU A 280 16.10 15.80 11.70
N PHE A 281 15.71 14.52 11.68
CA PHE A 281 15.41 13.76 12.90
C PHE A 281 16.63 13.67 13.83
N ARG A 282 17.82 13.43 13.30
CA ARG A 282 19.07 13.45 14.06
C ARG A 282 19.34 14.81 14.68
N ALA A 283 19.08 15.89 13.94
CA ALA A 283 19.22 17.26 14.46
C ALA A 283 18.22 17.57 15.59
N MET A 284 17.07 16.91 15.63
CA MET A 284 16.10 16.96 16.72
C MET A 284 16.49 16.10 17.92
N GLY A 285 17.57 15.31 17.83
CA GLY A 285 18.05 14.45 18.90
C GLY A 285 17.55 13.00 18.83
N VAL A 286 16.93 12.59 17.72
CA VAL A 286 16.54 11.20 17.48
C VAL A 286 17.79 10.35 17.21
N GLU A 287 17.92 9.24 17.90
CA GLU A 287 18.97 8.25 17.67
C GLU A 287 18.51 7.24 16.59
N THR A 288 19.14 7.33 15.40
CA THR A 288 18.94 6.33 14.36
C THR A 288 19.76 5.07 14.68
N LYS A 289 19.11 3.92 14.74
CA LYS A 289 19.74 2.64 15.14
C LYS A 289 19.46 1.54 14.13
N ARG A 290 20.35 0.57 14.08
CA ARG A 290 20.07 -0.71 13.41
C ARG A 290 19.66 -1.73 14.48
N PHE A 291 18.69 -2.59 14.13
CA PHE A 291 18.41 -3.75 14.95
C PHE A 291 19.67 -4.63 15.04
N PRO A 292 20.00 -5.17 16.22
CA PRO A 292 21.05 -6.16 16.35
C PRO A 292 20.82 -7.39 15.46
N ASP A 293 21.89 -8.00 14.97
CA ASP A 293 21.80 -9.18 14.09
C ASP A 293 21.04 -10.34 14.73
N GLU A 294 21.18 -10.52 16.04
CA GLU A 294 20.43 -11.53 16.83
C GLU A 294 18.92 -11.27 16.77
N VAL A 295 18.51 -10.00 16.92
CA VAL A 295 17.09 -9.60 16.84
C VAL A 295 16.55 -9.82 15.43
N LEU A 296 17.31 -9.44 14.40
CA LEU A 296 16.91 -9.66 12.99
C LEU A 296 16.82 -11.16 12.67
N ALA A 297 17.71 -11.98 13.19
CA ALA A 297 17.67 -13.44 13.02
C ALA A 297 16.42 -14.05 13.66
N ALA A 298 16.08 -13.64 14.90
CA ALA A 298 14.87 -14.06 15.58
C ALA A 298 13.59 -13.63 14.84
N LEU A 299 13.54 -12.37 14.39
CA LEU A 299 12.43 -11.84 13.60
C LEU A 299 12.26 -12.61 12.28
N ARG A 300 13.36 -12.95 11.59
CA ARG A 300 13.34 -13.75 10.36
C ARG A 300 12.81 -15.16 10.60
N ALA A 301 13.28 -15.83 11.66
CA ALA A 301 12.81 -17.16 12.03
C ALA A 301 11.31 -17.16 12.35
N ALA A 302 10.88 -16.24 13.21
CA ALA A 302 9.47 -16.07 13.57
C ALA A 302 8.59 -15.69 12.35
N SER A 303 9.12 -14.89 11.41
CA SER A 303 8.42 -14.54 10.18
C SER A 303 8.14 -15.78 9.32
N LYS A 304 9.13 -16.64 9.13
CA LYS A 304 8.96 -17.89 8.39
C LYS A 304 7.88 -18.78 9.03
N GLU A 305 7.95 -18.97 10.35
CA GLU A 305 6.96 -19.78 11.07
C GLU A 305 5.55 -19.20 10.93
N VAL A 306 5.38 -17.87 11.08
CA VAL A 306 4.09 -17.22 10.95
C VAL A 306 3.52 -17.35 9.52
N LEU A 307 4.36 -17.19 8.48
CA LEU A 307 3.94 -17.39 7.10
C LEU A 307 3.47 -18.82 6.83
N GLU A 308 4.20 -19.82 7.36
CA GLU A 308 3.83 -21.24 7.27
C GLU A 308 2.54 -21.56 8.04
N GLU A 309 2.36 -20.99 9.24
CA GLU A 309 1.15 -21.14 10.05
C GLU A 309 -0.08 -20.51 9.36
N GLU A 310 0.05 -19.35 8.76
CA GLU A 310 -1.05 -18.71 8.01
C GLU A 310 -1.38 -19.48 6.74
N ALA A 311 -0.38 -20.00 6.02
CA ALA A 311 -0.59 -20.87 4.87
C ALA A 311 -1.31 -22.18 5.24
N ALA A 312 -1.05 -22.72 6.43
CA ALA A 312 -1.74 -23.91 6.92
C ALA A 312 -3.22 -23.66 7.28
N LYS A 313 -3.61 -22.40 7.57
CA LYS A 313 -4.97 -22.03 7.98
C LYS A 313 -5.87 -21.63 6.82
N ASP A 314 -5.31 -21.02 5.77
CA ASP A 314 -6.07 -20.42 4.67
C ASP A 314 -5.52 -20.88 3.32
N PRO A 315 -6.33 -21.58 2.50
CA PRO A 315 -5.88 -22.12 1.21
C PRO A 315 -5.46 -21.04 0.21
N LEU A 316 -6.08 -19.86 0.24
CA LEU A 316 -5.76 -18.77 -0.68
C LEU A 316 -4.46 -18.08 -0.27
N PHE A 317 -4.23 -17.95 1.05
CA PHE A 317 -2.93 -17.53 1.57
C PHE A 317 -1.83 -18.52 1.16
N ALA A 318 -2.07 -19.84 1.26
CA ALA A 318 -1.12 -20.86 0.84
C ALA A 318 -0.81 -20.77 -0.66
N GLU A 319 -1.83 -20.56 -1.51
CA GLU A 319 -1.66 -20.38 -2.96
C GLU A 319 -0.78 -19.16 -3.25
N ALA A 320 -1.07 -18.01 -2.62
CA ALA A 320 -0.31 -16.78 -2.80
C ALA A 320 1.13 -16.91 -2.29
N TYR A 321 1.32 -17.54 -1.12
CA TYR A 321 2.64 -17.75 -0.53
C TYR A 321 3.51 -18.67 -1.39
N ALA A 322 2.95 -19.77 -1.89
CA ALA A 322 3.66 -20.65 -2.82
C ALA A 322 3.99 -19.93 -4.14
N SER A 323 3.06 -19.15 -4.70
CA SER A 323 3.24 -18.39 -5.92
C SER A 323 4.38 -17.37 -5.81
N ILE A 324 4.39 -16.57 -4.72
CA ILE A 324 5.45 -15.57 -4.55
C ILE A 324 6.82 -16.23 -4.31
N GLN A 325 6.87 -17.34 -3.58
CA GLN A 325 8.11 -18.08 -3.37
C GLN A 325 8.66 -18.65 -4.68
N ASP A 326 7.79 -19.23 -5.54
CA ASP A 326 8.18 -19.71 -6.87
C ASP A 326 8.70 -18.58 -7.76
N TYR A 327 7.98 -17.43 -7.77
CA TYR A 327 8.41 -16.24 -8.50
C TYR A 327 9.79 -15.75 -8.06
N LEU A 328 10.01 -15.62 -6.75
CA LEU A 328 11.28 -15.17 -6.19
C LEU A 328 12.41 -16.16 -6.46
N SER A 329 12.14 -17.48 -6.39
CA SER A 329 13.14 -18.50 -6.68
C SER A 329 13.62 -18.44 -8.14
N LYS A 330 12.72 -18.16 -9.10
CA LYS A 330 13.04 -17.97 -10.52
C LYS A 330 13.85 -16.69 -10.78
N ALA A 331 13.61 -15.64 -9.99
CA ALA A 331 14.36 -14.39 -10.10
C ALA A 331 15.72 -14.42 -9.40
N GLN A 332 15.95 -15.37 -8.48
CA GLN A 332 17.09 -15.37 -7.57
C GLN A 332 18.44 -15.41 -8.28
N ASP A 333 18.62 -16.27 -9.29
CA ASP A 333 19.89 -16.40 -10.00
C ASP A 333 20.24 -15.08 -10.72
N TRP A 334 19.24 -14.48 -11.38
CA TRP A 334 19.40 -13.19 -12.03
C TRP A 334 19.77 -12.09 -11.02
N THR A 335 19.00 -11.92 -9.97
CA THR A 335 19.22 -10.85 -8.98
C THR A 335 20.54 -10.98 -8.26
N SER A 336 20.95 -12.21 -7.90
CA SER A 336 22.24 -12.47 -7.22
C SER A 336 23.44 -12.12 -8.11
N LEU A 337 23.37 -12.40 -9.42
CA LEU A 337 24.42 -12.10 -10.40
C LEU A 337 24.52 -10.59 -10.71
N GLN A 338 23.46 -9.81 -10.46
CA GLN A 338 23.47 -8.36 -10.69
C GLN A 338 23.98 -7.56 -9.48
N THR A 339 24.16 -8.19 -8.33
CA THR A 339 24.65 -7.51 -7.14
C THR A 339 26.12 -7.16 -7.28
N ILE A 340 26.43 -5.87 -7.37
CA ILE A 340 27.81 -5.38 -7.35
C ILE A 340 28.30 -5.40 -5.90
N PRO A 341 29.42 -6.10 -5.59
CA PRO A 341 29.98 -6.09 -4.23
C PRO A 341 30.27 -4.65 -3.78
N SER A 342 29.86 -4.31 -2.56
CA SER A 342 30.30 -3.06 -1.91
C SER A 342 31.79 -3.19 -1.58
N GLU A 343 32.58 -2.13 -1.84
CA GLU A 343 33.99 -2.04 -1.43
C GLU A 343 34.14 -2.05 0.08
#